data_87a2462793d83d91278765ea7852d126
#
_entry.id   87a2462793d83d91278765ea7852d126
#
_cell.length_a   1.000
_cell.length_b   1.000
_cell.length_c   1.000
_cell.angle_alpha   90.00
_cell.angle_beta   90.00
_cell.angle_gamma   90.00
#
_symmetry.space_group_name_H-M   'P 1'
#
loop_
_entity.id
_entity.type
_entity.pdbx_description
1 polymer ?
#
loop_
_entity_poly.entity_id
_entity_poly.type
_entity_poly.pdbx_seq_one_letter_code
_entity_poly.pdbx_strand_id
1 'polypeptide(L)'
;MKQKISIIGAGNMGTGIAQVAATYGACVTIIDTSQEAIKRSRASLHSVMNRLVDKEKLSPEESEAILSKIQWTSDIKSIADSKLVIEAVIENMEVKQKTFSDVESLVSNDCIISTNTSSLSVGEIALSCSNLTRIMGIHFFNPVPLMKLVEVVPVEQTEPSLIENVRSILQLSLIHI
;
A
#
# COMPACT_ATOMS: atom_id res chain seq x y z
N MET A 1 17.35 6.66 3.58
CA MET A 1 16.14 7.21 4.26
C MET A 1 15.08 6.13 4.29
N LYS A 2 14.33 5.98 5.40
CA LYS A 2 13.22 5.03 5.47
C LYS A 2 12.14 5.47 4.47
N GLN A 3 11.67 4.55 3.62
CA GLN A 3 10.62 4.87 2.66
C GLN A 3 9.28 5.06 3.38
N LYS A 4 8.58 6.11 3.04
CA LYS A 4 7.23 6.40 3.52
C LYS A 4 6.21 5.89 2.49
N ILE A 5 5.41 4.92 2.90
CA ILE A 5 4.38 4.29 2.07
C ILE A 5 3.03 4.53 2.73
N SER A 6 2.07 5.00 1.97
CA SER A 6 0.69 5.13 2.43
C SER A 6 -0.23 4.14 1.71
N ILE A 7 -1.18 3.60 2.46
CA ILE A 7 -2.15 2.62 1.97
C ILE A 7 -3.55 3.17 2.22
N ILE A 8 -4.31 3.33 1.16
CA ILE A 8 -5.70 3.79 1.24
C ILE A 8 -6.62 2.58 1.24
N GLY A 9 -7.27 2.35 2.37
CA GLY A 9 -8.12 1.18 2.63
C GLY A 9 -7.55 0.27 3.72
N ALA A 10 -8.27 0.14 4.83
CA ALA A 10 -7.92 -0.69 5.99
C ALA A 10 -8.59 -2.08 5.94
N GLY A 11 -8.87 -2.58 4.72
CA GLY A 11 -9.36 -3.94 4.47
C GLY A 11 -8.24 -4.99 4.62
N ASN A 12 -8.59 -6.25 4.31
CA ASN A 12 -7.63 -7.37 4.40
C ASN A 12 -6.40 -7.14 3.52
N MET A 13 -6.58 -6.66 2.27
CA MET A 13 -5.47 -6.38 1.37
C MET A 13 -4.59 -5.26 1.90
N GLY A 14 -5.16 -4.11 2.24
CA GLY A 14 -4.39 -2.97 2.76
C GLY A 14 -3.65 -3.31 4.06
N THR A 15 -4.27 -4.06 4.98
CA THR A 15 -3.62 -4.53 6.20
C THR A 15 -2.45 -5.47 5.91
N GLY A 16 -2.63 -6.39 4.96
CA GLY A 16 -1.58 -7.34 4.56
C GLY A 16 -0.40 -6.64 3.85
N ILE A 17 -0.69 -5.68 2.97
CA ILE A 17 0.33 -4.86 2.29
C ILE A 17 1.13 -4.06 3.32
N ALA A 18 0.44 -3.45 4.31
CA ALA A 18 1.09 -2.72 5.39
C ALA A 18 2.01 -3.61 6.23
N GLN A 19 1.56 -4.82 6.58
CA GLN A 19 2.38 -5.79 7.31
C GLN A 19 3.68 -6.08 6.55
N VAL A 20 3.57 -6.40 5.27
CA VAL A 20 4.74 -6.72 4.43
C VAL A 20 5.68 -5.52 4.34
N ALA A 21 5.18 -4.34 3.97
CA ALA A 21 5.99 -3.14 3.85
C ALA A 21 6.72 -2.78 5.16
N ALA A 22 6.05 -2.87 6.31
CA ALA A 22 6.63 -2.59 7.63
C ALA A 22 7.67 -3.64 8.05
N THR A 23 7.45 -4.91 7.71
CA THR A 23 8.41 -6.00 7.98
C THR A 23 9.74 -5.71 7.30
N TYR A 24 9.71 -5.17 6.08
CA TYR A 24 10.91 -4.80 5.32
C TYR A 24 11.42 -3.37 5.57
N GLY A 25 10.89 -2.71 6.59
CA GLY A 25 11.48 -1.49 7.14
C GLY A 25 10.85 -0.18 6.71
N ALA A 26 9.80 -0.20 5.87
CA ALA A 26 9.07 1.00 5.51
C ALA A 26 8.32 1.60 6.71
N CYS A 27 8.19 2.93 6.74
CA CYS A 27 7.21 3.60 7.58
C CYS A 27 5.87 3.63 6.84
N VAL A 28 4.83 3.05 7.42
CA VAL A 28 3.55 2.84 6.74
C VAL A 28 2.44 3.63 7.43
N THR A 29 1.61 4.29 6.62
CA THR A 29 0.37 4.90 7.10
C THR A 29 -0.81 4.20 6.42
N ILE A 30 -1.72 3.62 7.19
CA ILE A 30 -3.00 3.07 6.70
C ILE A 30 -4.08 4.11 6.91
N ILE A 31 -4.78 4.44 5.85
CA ILE A 31 -5.86 5.44 5.86
C ILE A 31 -7.18 4.77 5.50
N ASP A 32 -8.21 5.02 6.30
CA ASP A 32 -9.58 4.61 5.97
C ASP A 32 -10.58 5.61 6.56
N THR A 33 -11.65 5.89 5.84
CA THR A 33 -12.73 6.76 6.34
C THR A 33 -13.53 6.12 7.47
N SER A 34 -13.54 4.79 7.56
CA SER A 34 -14.24 4.02 8.58
C SER A 34 -13.36 3.77 9.79
N GLN A 35 -13.67 4.39 10.92
CA GLN A 35 -13.00 4.12 12.21
C GLN A 35 -13.12 2.65 12.62
N GLU A 36 -14.21 1.99 12.23
CA GLU A 36 -14.43 0.58 12.48
C GLU A 36 -13.48 -0.31 11.66
N ALA A 37 -13.24 0.04 10.38
CA ALA A 37 -12.25 -0.64 9.55
C ALA A 37 -10.85 -0.48 10.11
N ILE A 38 -10.49 0.71 10.55
CA ILE A 38 -9.20 1.01 11.22
C ILE A 38 -9.02 0.14 12.46
N LYS A 39 -10.03 0.07 13.34
CA LYS A 39 -9.97 -0.76 14.55
C LYS A 39 -9.81 -2.23 14.22
N ARG A 40 -10.57 -2.75 13.25
CA ARG A 40 -10.46 -4.16 12.81
C ARG A 40 -9.09 -4.46 12.22
N SER A 41 -8.58 -3.60 11.35
CA SER A 41 -7.24 -3.72 10.75
C SER A 41 -6.16 -3.83 11.83
N ARG A 42 -6.17 -2.89 12.78
CA ARG A 42 -5.22 -2.88 13.90
C ARG A 42 -5.29 -4.17 14.74
N ALA A 43 -6.49 -4.56 15.16
CA ALA A 43 -6.70 -5.76 15.96
C ALA A 43 -6.27 -7.03 15.22
N SER A 44 -6.62 -7.14 13.94
CA SER A 44 -6.24 -8.26 13.08
C SER A 44 -4.73 -8.38 12.96
N LEU A 45 -4.04 -7.27 12.69
CA LEU A 45 -2.58 -7.28 12.56
C LEU A 45 -1.89 -7.66 13.87
N HIS A 46 -2.31 -7.10 15.00
CA HIS A 46 -1.79 -7.51 16.31
C HIS A 46 -1.98 -9.01 16.56
N SER A 47 -3.16 -9.55 16.24
CA SER A 47 -3.42 -10.99 16.36
C SER A 47 -2.51 -11.85 15.48
N VAL A 48 -2.23 -11.40 14.25
CA VAL A 48 -1.30 -12.08 13.34
C VAL A 48 0.13 -12.04 13.91
N MET A 49 0.58 -10.89 14.37
CA MET A 49 1.93 -10.72 14.92
C MET A 49 2.12 -11.57 16.19
N ASN A 50 1.15 -11.59 17.10
CA ASN A 50 1.20 -12.45 18.29
C ASN A 50 1.31 -13.95 17.91
N ARG A 51 0.52 -14.39 16.92
CA ARG A 51 0.62 -15.78 16.41
C ARG A 51 1.97 -16.10 15.79
N LEU A 52 2.67 -15.15 15.18
CA LEU A 52 4.02 -15.37 14.66
C LEU A 52 5.03 -15.50 15.79
N VAL A 53 4.85 -14.75 16.88
CA VAL A 53 5.66 -14.87 18.10
C VAL A 53 5.41 -16.22 18.77
N ASP A 54 4.15 -16.61 18.98
CA ASP A 54 3.78 -17.91 19.57
C ASP A 54 4.33 -19.11 18.80
N LYS A 55 4.51 -18.94 17.47
CA LYS A 55 5.12 -19.96 16.60
C LYS A 55 6.64 -19.83 16.44
N GLU A 56 7.27 -18.99 17.23
CA GLU A 56 8.72 -18.73 17.19
C GLU A 56 9.24 -18.29 15.80
N LYS A 57 8.35 -17.65 14.98
CA LYS A 57 8.72 -17.10 13.67
C LYS A 57 9.22 -15.66 13.73
N LEU A 58 8.92 -14.97 14.82
CA LEU A 58 9.41 -13.63 15.16
C LEU A 58 9.69 -13.59 16.67
N SER A 59 10.66 -12.79 17.09
CA SER A 59 10.78 -12.44 18.50
C SER A 59 9.72 -11.39 18.89
N PRO A 60 9.38 -11.25 20.19
CA PRO A 60 8.52 -10.17 20.66
C PRO A 60 9.01 -8.79 20.23
N GLU A 61 10.33 -8.56 20.30
CA GLU A 61 10.98 -7.29 19.93
C GLU A 61 10.85 -7.00 18.44
N GLU A 62 11.01 -8.02 17.58
CA GLU A 62 10.81 -7.88 16.13
C GLU A 62 9.34 -7.54 15.80
N SER A 63 8.40 -8.21 16.47
CA SER A 63 6.97 -7.95 16.34
C SER A 63 6.63 -6.50 16.69
N GLU A 64 7.12 -6.02 17.83
CA GLU A 64 6.91 -4.64 18.27
C GLU A 64 7.59 -3.64 17.33
N ALA A 65 8.80 -3.92 16.87
CA ALA A 65 9.51 -3.09 15.90
C ALA A 65 8.78 -2.97 14.55
N ILE A 66 8.07 -4.02 14.11
CA ILE A 66 7.24 -3.97 12.90
C ILE A 66 5.99 -3.13 13.17
N LEU A 67 5.25 -3.40 14.24
CA LEU A 67 4.02 -2.70 14.58
C LEU A 67 4.24 -1.20 14.80
N SER A 68 5.37 -0.81 15.40
CA SER A 68 5.73 0.59 15.64
C SER A 68 5.94 1.42 14.38
N LYS A 69 6.14 0.76 13.22
CA LYS A 69 6.29 1.44 11.92
C LYS A 69 4.95 1.71 11.24
N ILE A 70 3.83 1.20 11.77
CA ILE A 70 2.51 1.32 11.16
C ILE A 70 1.66 2.30 11.95
N GLN A 71 1.19 3.32 11.26
CA GLN A 71 0.24 4.30 11.78
C GLN A 71 -1.12 4.09 11.12
N TRP A 72 -2.20 4.23 11.88
CA TRP A 72 -3.58 4.19 11.37
C TRP A 72 -4.23 5.55 11.60
N THR A 73 -4.91 6.07 10.59
CA THR A 73 -5.59 7.37 10.69
C THR A 73 -6.78 7.44 9.73
N SER A 74 -7.73 8.33 10.00
CA SER A 74 -8.77 8.71 9.04
C SER A 74 -8.45 10.01 8.30
N ASP A 75 -7.36 10.67 8.63
CA ASP A 75 -6.94 11.90 7.96
C ASP A 75 -6.12 11.59 6.71
N ILE A 76 -6.74 11.79 5.56
CA ILE A 76 -6.08 11.59 4.26
C ILE A 76 -4.88 12.53 4.05
N LYS A 77 -4.84 13.69 4.69
CA LYS A 77 -3.72 14.63 4.56
C LYS A 77 -2.39 14.08 5.06
N SER A 78 -2.44 13.01 5.87
CA SER A 78 -1.25 12.32 6.37
C SER A 78 -0.37 11.68 5.29
N ILE A 79 -0.88 11.59 4.03
CA ILE A 79 -0.14 11.03 2.89
C ILE A 79 0.81 12.03 2.21
N ALA A 80 0.77 13.31 2.56
CA ALA A 80 1.39 14.39 1.79
C ALA A 80 2.91 14.19 1.51
N ASP A 81 3.62 13.52 2.40
CA ASP A 81 5.06 13.25 2.27
C ASP A 81 5.39 11.79 1.88
N SER A 82 4.39 11.04 1.39
CA SER A 82 4.56 9.67 0.89
C SER A 82 5.36 9.63 -0.41
N LYS A 83 6.17 8.59 -0.57
CA LYS A 83 6.88 8.29 -1.82
C LYS A 83 6.13 7.30 -2.69
N LEU A 84 5.26 6.52 -2.07
CA LEU A 84 4.37 5.57 -2.74
C LEU A 84 3.03 5.56 -2.00
N VAL A 85 1.95 5.69 -2.76
CA VAL A 85 0.59 5.47 -2.27
C VAL A 85 0.01 4.25 -2.98
N ILE A 86 -0.52 3.29 -2.21
CA ILE A 86 -1.18 2.10 -2.72
C ILE A 86 -2.66 2.16 -2.34
N GLU A 87 -3.52 2.28 -3.33
CA GLU A 87 -4.95 2.22 -3.13
C GLU A 87 -5.41 0.76 -3.05
N ALA A 88 -6.14 0.41 -2.00
CA ALA A 88 -6.73 -0.91 -1.72
C ALA A 88 -8.16 -0.79 -1.16
N VAL A 89 -8.95 0.15 -1.70
CA VAL A 89 -10.37 0.33 -1.36
C VAL A 89 -11.24 -0.70 -2.09
N ILE A 90 -12.56 -0.59 -1.93
CA ILE A 90 -13.52 -1.50 -2.58
C ILE A 90 -13.35 -1.46 -4.12
N GLU A 91 -13.67 -2.61 -4.77
CA GLU A 91 -13.53 -2.78 -6.21
C GLU A 91 -14.69 -2.09 -6.95
N ASN A 92 -14.62 -0.77 -7.02
CA ASN A 92 -15.59 0.10 -7.69
C ASN A 92 -14.85 1.23 -8.40
N MET A 93 -15.10 1.40 -9.70
CA MET A 93 -14.40 2.35 -10.56
C MET A 93 -14.52 3.79 -10.06
N GLU A 94 -15.72 4.25 -9.75
CA GLU A 94 -15.96 5.64 -9.32
C GLU A 94 -15.25 5.95 -7.99
N VAL A 95 -15.26 4.99 -7.05
CA VAL A 95 -14.58 5.13 -5.75
C VAL A 95 -13.07 5.21 -5.95
N LYS A 96 -12.51 4.36 -6.83
CA LYS A 96 -11.07 4.37 -7.12
C LYS A 96 -10.65 5.65 -7.84
N GLN A 97 -11.40 6.09 -8.84
CA GLN A 97 -11.14 7.35 -9.56
C GLN A 97 -11.18 8.55 -8.63
N LYS A 98 -12.20 8.62 -7.75
CA LYS A 98 -12.26 9.66 -6.73
C LYS A 98 -11.06 9.61 -5.79
N THR A 99 -10.69 8.42 -5.32
CA THR A 99 -9.54 8.25 -4.43
C THR A 99 -8.25 8.72 -5.10
N PHE A 100 -8.04 8.38 -6.38
CA PHE A 100 -6.87 8.80 -7.15
C PHE A 100 -6.78 10.31 -7.31
N SER A 101 -7.89 10.97 -7.66
CA SER A 101 -7.96 12.42 -7.75
C SER A 101 -7.67 13.11 -6.40
N ASP A 102 -8.26 12.59 -5.31
CA ASP A 102 -8.02 13.11 -3.96
C ASP A 102 -6.53 12.94 -3.57
N VAL A 103 -5.95 11.76 -3.83
CA VAL A 103 -4.53 11.48 -3.55
C VAL A 103 -3.61 12.40 -4.35
N GLU A 104 -3.86 12.53 -5.67
CA GLU A 104 -3.03 13.37 -6.53
C GLU A 104 -2.94 14.80 -6.04
N SER A 105 -4.05 15.34 -5.52
CA SER A 105 -4.10 16.71 -5.00
C SER A 105 -3.28 16.95 -3.73
N LEU A 106 -2.91 15.88 -3.01
CA LEU A 106 -2.29 15.94 -1.69
C LEU A 106 -0.80 15.58 -1.69
N VAL A 107 -0.36 14.74 -2.63
CA VAL A 107 1.01 14.23 -2.66
C VAL A 107 1.91 15.04 -3.58
N SER A 108 3.21 15.00 -3.34
CA SER A 108 4.21 15.63 -4.20
C SER A 108 4.26 14.97 -5.60
N ASN A 109 4.77 15.68 -6.60
CA ASN A 109 4.85 15.21 -7.98
C ASN A 109 5.77 13.98 -8.18
N ASP A 110 6.68 13.73 -7.27
CA ASP A 110 7.58 12.57 -7.26
C ASP A 110 7.00 11.35 -6.53
N CYS A 111 5.78 11.47 -5.96
CA CYS A 111 5.08 10.36 -5.35
C CYS A 111 4.45 9.47 -6.41
N ILE A 112 4.68 8.17 -6.32
CA ILE A 112 4.04 7.16 -7.16
C ILE A 112 2.65 6.87 -6.58
N ILE A 113 1.64 6.86 -7.45
CA ILE A 113 0.26 6.53 -7.09
C ILE A 113 -0.10 5.20 -7.76
N SER A 114 -0.55 4.24 -6.97
CA SER A 114 -0.87 2.91 -7.47
C SER A 114 -2.20 2.37 -6.98
N THR A 115 -2.77 1.45 -7.75
CA THR A 115 -3.98 0.68 -7.36
C THR A 115 -3.64 -0.80 -7.22
N ASN A 116 -4.27 -1.44 -6.23
CA ASN A 116 -4.19 -2.89 -6.04
C ASN A 116 -5.36 -3.64 -6.73
N THR A 117 -6.06 -2.99 -7.67
CA THR A 117 -7.15 -3.65 -8.40
C THR A 117 -6.68 -4.94 -9.07
N SER A 118 -7.56 -5.95 -9.08
CA SER A 118 -7.32 -7.23 -9.78
C SER A 118 -8.08 -7.33 -11.11
N SER A 119 -9.08 -6.48 -11.33
CA SER A 119 -10.03 -6.66 -12.43
C SER A 119 -10.39 -5.38 -13.18
N LEU A 120 -10.24 -4.21 -12.55
CA LEU A 120 -10.55 -2.94 -13.19
C LEU A 120 -9.36 -2.44 -14.02
N SER A 121 -9.66 -1.71 -15.10
CA SER A 121 -8.65 -1.11 -15.95
C SER A 121 -7.85 -0.05 -15.19
N VAL A 122 -6.55 -0.28 -15.01
CA VAL A 122 -5.64 0.70 -14.40
C VAL A 122 -5.62 2.00 -15.23
N GLY A 123 -5.68 1.89 -16.55
CA GLY A 123 -5.74 3.05 -17.45
C GLY A 123 -7.00 3.90 -17.24
N GLU A 124 -8.17 3.27 -17.07
CA GLU A 124 -9.42 4.01 -16.80
C GLU A 124 -9.40 4.67 -15.41
N ILE A 125 -8.82 4.03 -14.40
CA ILE A 125 -8.62 4.65 -13.09
C ILE A 125 -7.69 5.86 -13.23
N ALA A 126 -6.61 5.73 -13.98
CA ALA A 126 -5.60 6.78 -14.18
C ALA A 126 -6.18 8.04 -14.83
N LEU A 127 -7.21 7.94 -15.68
CA LEU A 127 -7.87 9.10 -16.34
C LEU A 127 -8.49 10.11 -15.34
N SER A 128 -8.63 9.74 -14.07
CA SER A 128 -9.05 10.67 -13.02
C SER A 128 -7.94 11.62 -12.53
N CYS A 129 -6.72 11.40 -12.98
CA CYS A 129 -5.54 12.19 -12.61
C CYS A 129 -5.05 13.03 -13.81
N SER A 130 -4.34 14.11 -13.49
CA SER A 130 -3.74 15.01 -14.49
C SER A 130 -2.33 14.56 -14.91
N ASN A 131 -1.58 13.89 -14.02
CA ASN A 131 -0.23 13.41 -14.29
C ASN A 131 -0.18 11.88 -14.31
N LEU A 132 -0.33 11.29 -15.49
CA LEU A 132 -0.36 9.84 -15.71
C LEU A 132 1.03 9.18 -15.60
N THR A 133 2.11 9.96 -15.70
CA THR A 133 3.47 9.40 -15.76
C THR A 133 3.90 8.67 -14.50
N ARG A 134 3.24 8.93 -13.38
CA ARG A 134 3.52 8.37 -12.05
C ARG A 134 2.47 7.37 -11.54
N ILE A 135 1.58 6.93 -12.45
CA ILE A 135 0.47 6.02 -12.10
C ILE A 135 0.75 4.62 -12.64
N MET A 136 0.44 3.61 -11.83
CA MET A 136 0.52 2.20 -12.20
C MET A 136 -0.36 1.32 -11.32
N GLY A 137 -0.58 0.10 -11.73
CA GLY A 137 -1.08 -0.96 -10.86
C GLY A 137 0.05 -1.63 -10.10
N ILE A 138 -0.17 -1.93 -8.81
CA ILE A 138 0.70 -2.80 -8.01
C ILE A 138 -0.21 -3.82 -7.36
N HIS A 139 -0.35 -4.99 -8.00
CA HIS A 139 -1.30 -6.01 -7.62
C HIS A 139 -0.63 -7.06 -6.73
N PHE A 140 -1.07 -7.11 -5.48
CA PHE A 140 -0.68 -8.10 -4.50
C PHE A 140 -1.70 -9.23 -4.46
N PHE A 141 -1.23 -10.45 -4.24
CA PHE A 141 -2.08 -11.63 -4.12
C PHE A 141 -2.42 -11.94 -2.66
N ASN A 142 -3.66 -12.37 -2.44
CA ASN A 142 -4.15 -12.75 -1.11
C ASN A 142 -3.79 -14.22 -0.76
N PRO A 143 -3.27 -14.52 0.42
CA PRO A 143 -2.89 -13.63 1.53
C PRO A 143 -1.51 -12.96 1.30
N VAL A 144 -1.47 -11.63 1.37
CA VAL A 144 -0.27 -10.83 1.01
C VAL A 144 1.02 -11.31 1.69
N PRO A 145 1.06 -11.62 3.01
CA PRO A 145 2.30 -12.05 3.65
C PRO A 145 2.81 -13.44 3.23
N LEU A 146 1.99 -14.22 2.53
CA LEU A 146 2.32 -15.58 2.09
C LEU A 146 2.62 -15.68 0.61
N MET A 147 2.02 -14.80 -0.19
CA MET A 147 2.21 -14.77 -1.64
C MET A 147 3.44 -13.93 -1.98
N LYS A 148 4.42 -14.59 -2.61
CA LYS A 148 5.71 -13.96 -2.96
C LYS A 148 5.70 -13.33 -4.35
N LEU A 149 4.54 -13.09 -4.92
CA LEU A 149 4.35 -12.51 -6.24
C LEU A 149 3.65 -11.16 -6.11
N VAL A 150 4.15 -10.17 -6.83
CA VAL A 150 3.50 -8.87 -7.05
C VAL A 150 3.60 -8.53 -8.53
N GLU A 151 2.49 -8.14 -9.12
CA GLU A 151 2.45 -7.65 -10.49
C GLU A 151 2.56 -6.13 -10.51
N VAL A 152 3.43 -5.61 -11.36
CA VAL A 152 3.52 -4.19 -11.67
C VAL A 152 2.92 -3.96 -13.04
N VAL A 153 1.85 -3.20 -13.11
CA VAL A 153 1.04 -2.97 -14.31
C VAL A 153 1.11 -1.47 -14.66
N PRO A 154 2.10 -1.05 -15.47
CA PRO A 154 2.18 0.34 -15.88
C PRO A 154 1.03 0.69 -16.84
N VAL A 155 0.62 1.97 -16.88
CA VAL A 155 -0.15 2.52 -17.98
C VAL A 155 0.81 2.98 -19.09
N GLU A 156 0.28 3.25 -20.28
CA GLU A 156 1.10 3.63 -21.44
C GLU A 156 2.02 4.84 -21.15
N GLN A 157 1.54 5.78 -20.34
CA GLN A 157 2.25 7.01 -19.98
C GLN A 157 3.20 6.86 -18.79
N THR A 158 3.19 5.72 -18.10
CA THR A 158 4.03 5.54 -16.90
C THR A 158 5.52 5.68 -17.25
N GLU A 159 6.21 6.53 -16.51
CA GLU A 159 7.64 6.76 -16.74
C GLU A 159 8.47 5.50 -16.40
N PRO A 160 9.29 4.99 -17.33
CA PRO A 160 10.06 3.76 -17.11
C PRO A 160 10.96 3.78 -15.86
N SER A 161 11.54 4.93 -15.52
CA SER A 161 12.36 5.09 -14.32
C SER A 161 11.59 4.82 -13.02
N LEU A 162 10.28 5.13 -12.99
CA LEU A 162 9.42 4.87 -11.82
C LEU A 162 9.07 3.39 -11.69
N ILE A 163 8.97 2.66 -12.81
CA ILE A 163 8.79 1.21 -12.79
C ILE A 163 9.99 0.54 -12.11
N GLU A 164 11.21 0.93 -12.49
CA GLU A 164 12.42 0.40 -11.85
C GLU A 164 12.54 0.79 -10.38
N ASN A 165 12.12 2.01 -10.02
CA ASN A 165 12.05 2.44 -8.62
C ASN A 165 11.09 1.53 -7.81
N VAL A 166 9.87 1.29 -8.32
CA VAL A 166 8.91 0.40 -7.65
C VAL A 166 9.46 -1.02 -7.56
N ARG A 167 10.05 -1.54 -8.63
CA ARG A 167 10.71 -2.86 -8.58
C ARG A 167 11.76 -2.94 -7.47
N SER A 168 12.62 -1.93 -7.36
CA SER A 168 13.64 -1.87 -6.31
C SER A 168 13.02 -1.85 -4.91
N ILE A 169 11.92 -1.09 -4.72
CA ILE A 169 11.16 -1.05 -3.47
C ILE A 169 10.58 -2.43 -3.13
N LEU A 170 9.97 -3.08 -4.12
CA LEU A 170 9.29 -4.36 -3.93
C LEU A 170 10.28 -5.52 -3.80
N GLN A 171 11.43 -5.51 -4.48
CA GLN A 171 12.47 -6.53 -4.35
C GLN A 171 13.09 -6.55 -2.95
N LEU A 172 13.16 -5.41 -2.27
CA LEU A 172 13.55 -5.36 -0.87
C LEU A 172 12.51 -6.00 0.05
N SER A 173 11.24 -6.07 -0.39
CA SER A 173 10.11 -6.54 0.41
C SER A 173 9.50 -7.86 -0.06
N LEU A 174 9.69 -8.25 -1.33
CA LEU A 174 9.04 -9.41 -1.93
C LEU A 174 9.95 -10.03 -3.00
N ILE A 175 10.01 -11.30 -3.07
CA ILE A 175 11.08 -12.07 -3.70
C ILE A 175 10.92 -12.21 -5.23
N HIS A 176 9.75 -11.95 -5.82
CA HIS A 176 9.50 -12.07 -7.26
C HIS A 176 8.51 -11.02 -7.77
N ILE A 177 8.90 -10.36 -8.83
CA ILE A 177 8.09 -9.42 -9.59
C ILE A 177 7.83 -10.02 -10.97
#